data_b19c7884cf4e7db060181c48ce88a4c9
#
_entry.id   b19c7884cf4e7db060181c48ce88a4c9
#
_cell.length_a   1.000
_cell.length_b   1.000
_cell.length_c   1.000
_cell.angle_alpha   90.00
_cell.angle_beta   90.00
_cell.angle_gamma   90.00
#
_symmetry.space_group_name_H-M   'P 1'
#
loop_
_entity.id
_entity.type
_entity.pdbx_description
1 polymer ?
#
loop_
_entity_poly.entity_id
_entity_poly.type
_entity_poly.pdbx_seq_one_letter_code
_entity_poly.pdbx_strand_id
1 'polypeptide(L)'
;ILFFLKDLVVSVKPDNENFVVIGGTNVYKIEDIVNDVMFSRIGGYSSNVSYGLYNVGGVDHHPDVHALKFDPNNNNIMFSGTDGGVHKTLDISSGSVTWASLNNNYQTYQFYHVAMDPTTGSNGIIGGAQDNGTKTGGTDLGNLDNTSMTSYYGGDGVAVGFAKRNGGTSNQYYYGSQRGRA
;
A
#
# COMPACT_ATOMS: atom_id res chain seq x y z
N ILE A 1 20.27 -14.86 -5.38
CA ILE A 1 19.17 -14.22 -4.61
C ILE A 1 17.93 -14.39 -5.46
N LEU A 2 17.06 -15.32 -5.08
CA LEU A 2 15.81 -15.58 -5.76
C LEU A 2 14.83 -14.52 -5.25
N PHE A 3 14.65 -13.43 -6.00
CA PHE A 3 13.51 -12.55 -5.80
C PHE A 3 12.27 -13.33 -6.21
N PHE A 4 11.43 -13.68 -5.27
CA PHE A 4 10.09 -14.12 -5.57
C PHE A 4 9.34 -12.93 -6.16
N LEU A 5 9.20 -12.90 -7.47
CA LEU A 5 8.28 -12.04 -8.20
C LEU A 5 6.85 -12.50 -7.85
N LYS A 6 6.36 -12.14 -6.69
CA LYS A 6 4.98 -12.42 -6.28
C LYS A 6 3.97 -11.51 -6.97
N ASP A 7 4.45 -10.39 -7.54
CA ASP A 7 3.63 -9.26 -7.95
C ASP A 7 3.86 -8.95 -9.42
N LEU A 8 3.71 -9.93 -10.30
CA LEU A 8 3.72 -9.70 -11.73
C LEU A 8 2.34 -10.01 -12.31
N VAL A 9 1.68 -8.97 -12.81
CA VAL A 9 0.38 -9.07 -13.48
C VAL A 9 0.44 -8.38 -14.83
N VAL A 10 -0.17 -9.00 -15.83
CA VAL A 10 -0.31 -8.45 -17.17
C VAL A 10 -1.79 -8.41 -17.53
N SER A 11 -2.24 -7.32 -18.12
CA SER A 11 -3.61 -7.16 -18.61
C SER A 11 -3.60 -6.51 -19.98
N VAL A 12 -4.33 -7.10 -20.93
CA VAL A 12 -4.48 -6.60 -22.29
C VAL A 12 -5.80 -5.85 -22.37
N LYS A 13 -5.80 -4.69 -23.04
CA LYS A 13 -7.01 -3.88 -23.21
C LYS A 13 -8.04 -4.65 -24.07
N PRO A 14 -9.29 -4.82 -23.62
CA PRO A 14 -10.24 -5.73 -24.29
C PRO A 14 -10.59 -5.36 -25.74
N ASP A 15 -10.46 -4.10 -26.11
CA ASP A 15 -10.75 -3.58 -27.46
C ASP A 15 -9.48 -3.21 -28.26
N ASN A 16 -8.29 -3.48 -27.71
CA ASN A 16 -7.02 -3.24 -28.38
C ASN A 16 -5.96 -4.23 -27.88
N GLU A 17 -5.73 -5.29 -28.62
CA GLU A 17 -4.77 -6.35 -28.27
C GLU A 17 -3.30 -5.88 -28.20
N ASN A 18 -2.97 -4.75 -28.82
CA ASN A 18 -1.65 -4.16 -28.77
C ASN A 18 -1.43 -3.30 -27.52
N PHE A 19 -2.50 -2.90 -26.80
CA PHE A 19 -2.41 -2.11 -25.59
C PHE A 19 -2.30 -3.02 -24.37
N VAL A 20 -1.14 -2.95 -23.69
CA VAL A 20 -0.81 -3.83 -22.57
C VAL A 20 -0.51 -3.00 -21.32
N VAL A 21 -1.03 -3.44 -20.19
CA VAL A 21 -0.70 -2.89 -18.85
C VAL A 21 0.00 -3.96 -18.04
N ILE A 22 1.13 -3.59 -17.45
CA ILE A 22 1.98 -4.48 -16.66
C ILE A 22 2.07 -3.91 -15.26
N GLY A 23 1.74 -4.72 -14.27
CA GLY A 23 1.89 -4.44 -12.84
C GLY A 23 2.97 -5.31 -12.21
N GLY A 24 3.68 -4.72 -11.30
CA GLY A 24 4.69 -5.32 -10.46
C GLY A 24 4.90 -4.37 -9.29
N THR A 25 6.12 -4.03 -8.94
CA THR A 25 6.38 -2.92 -8.00
C THR A 25 5.75 -1.61 -8.47
N ASN A 26 5.74 -1.37 -9.77
CA ASN A 26 5.08 -0.21 -10.39
C ASN A 26 4.10 -0.67 -11.47
N VAL A 27 3.25 0.25 -11.95
CA VAL A 27 2.38 0.03 -13.11
C VAL A 27 2.94 0.74 -14.33
N TYR A 28 2.98 0.02 -15.43
CA TYR A 28 3.40 0.53 -16.74
C TYR A 28 2.34 0.23 -17.77
N LYS A 29 2.20 1.10 -18.78
CA LYS A 29 1.44 0.82 -20.00
C LYS A 29 2.34 0.85 -21.22
N ILE A 30 2.01 0.01 -22.20
CA ILE A 30 2.55 -0.01 -23.55
C ILE A 30 1.34 0.18 -24.47
N GLU A 31 1.34 1.22 -25.28
CA GLU A 31 0.17 1.54 -26.11
C GLU A 31 0.12 0.75 -27.40
N ASP A 32 1.28 0.34 -27.92
CA ASP A 32 1.40 -0.53 -29.10
C ASP A 32 2.61 -1.46 -28.95
N ILE A 33 2.37 -2.65 -28.42
CA ILE A 33 3.45 -3.63 -28.16
C ILE A 33 4.08 -4.18 -29.45
N VAL A 34 3.45 -3.99 -30.60
CA VAL A 34 3.94 -4.49 -31.90
C VAL A 34 4.86 -3.50 -32.58
N ASN A 35 4.48 -2.21 -32.59
CA ASN A 35 5.18 -1.19 -33.37
C ASN A 35 5.97 -0.23 -32.51
N ASP A 36 5.58 -0.03 -31.25
CA ASP A 36 6.24 0.86 -30.32
C ASP A 36 6.24 0.25 -28.91
N VAL A 37 7.31 -0.39 -28.54
CA VAL A 37 7.51 -1.02 -27.23
C VAL A 37 7.85 -0.02 -26.12
N MET A 38 7.69 1.29 -26.34
CA MET A 38 7.88 2.29 -25.31
C MET A 38 6.84 2.11 -24.21
N PHE A 39 7.32 2.07 -22.99
CA PHE A 39 6.48 1.93 -21.81
C PHE A 39 6.49 3.20 -20.96
N SER A 40 5.30 3.58 -20.49
CA SER A 40 5.10 4.70 -19.59
C SER A 40 4.75 4.20 -18.20
N ARG A 41 5.44 4.72 -17.17
CA ARG A 41 5.06 4.47 -15.79
C ARG A 41 3.80 5.26 -15.47
N ILE A 42 2.74 4.57 -15.03
CA ILE A 42 1.43 5.16 -14.75
C ILE A 42 0.97 4.97 -13.30
N GLY A 43 1.73 4.29 -12.45
CA GLY A 43 1.46 4.10 -11.03
C GLY A 43 2.67 3.55 -10.26
N GLY A 44 2.63 3.63 -8.94
CA GLY A 44 3.70 3.21 -8.05
C GLY A 44 4.68 4.32 -7.71
N TYR A 45 5.94 3.99 -7.47
CA TYR A 45 6.96 4.97 -7.05
C TYR A 45 7.20 6.05 -8.11
N SER A 46 7.37 7.30 -7.67
CA SER A 46 7.62 8.44 -8.56
C SER A 46 9.01 8.42 -9.20
N SER A 47 9.97 7.74 -8.58
CA SER A 47 11.32 7.56 -9.12
C SER A 47 11.88 6.18 -8.77
N ASN A 48 12.96 5.78 -9.46
CA ASN A 48 13.64 4.51 -9.18
C ASN A 48 14.52 4.55 -7.91
N VAL A 49 14.72 5.73 -7.34
CA VAL A 49 15.61 5.95 -6.18
C VAL A 49 14.89 6.42 -4.93
N SER A 50 13.59 6.70 -5.01
CA SER A 50 12.79 7.16 -3.87
C SER A 50 11.63 6.21 -3.61
N TYR A 51 11.73 5.47 -2.53
CA TYR A 51 10.68 4.55 -2.07
C TYR A 51 9.61 5.23 -1.22
N GLY A 52 9.77 6.49 -0.89
CA GLY A 52 8.83 7.24 -0.06
C GLY A 52 7.77 8.00 -0.84
N LEU A 53 7.89 8.06 -2.17
CA LEU A 53 7.01 8.86 -3.01
C LEU A 53 6.43 7.99 -4.14
N TYR A 54 5.14 7.80 -4.14
CA TYR A 54 4.40 7.03 -5.15
C TYR A 54 3.14 7.77 -5.61
N ASN A 55 3.33 8.97 -6.14
CA ASN A 55 2.28 9.84 -6.65
C ASN A 55 2.35 10.04 -8.17
N VAL A 56 2.70 9.02 -8.90
CA VAL A 56 2.65 9.05 -10.36
C VAL A 56 1.21 9.26 -10.81
N GLY A 57 0.98 10.19 -11.71
CA GLY A 57 -0.36 10.56 -12.15
C GLY A 57 -1.13 11.46 -11.17
N GLY A 58 -0.45 12.07 -10.20
CA GLY A 58 -1.03 13.08 -9.28
C GLY A 58 -1.89 12.51 -8.15
N VAL A 59 -1.94 11.20 -8.00
CA VAL A 59 -2.65 10.50 -6.92
C VAL A 59 -1.76 9.38 -6.40
N ASP A 60 -1.78 9.16 -5.10
CA ASP A 60 -1.03 8.10 -4.43
C ASP A 60 -1.52 6.72 -4.86
N HIS A 61 -0.97 6.20 -5.96
CA HIS A 61 -1.17 4.82 -6.37
C HIS A 61 -0.09 3.97 -5.69
N HIS A 62 -0.50 3.17 -4.72
CA HIS A 62 0.44 2.34 -3.95
C HIS A 62 1.20 1.38 -4.88
N PRO A 63 2.50 1.15 -4.66
CA PRO A 63 3.24 0.11 -5.38
C PRO A 63 2.80 -1.31 -5.00
N ASP A 64 3.52 -2.30 -5.52
CA ASP A 64 3.31 -3.73 -5.27
C ASP A 64 1.90 -4.19 -5.70
N VAL A 65 1.77 -4.33 -7.03
CA VAL A 65 0.49 -4.53 -7.73
C VAL A 65 0.20 -6.02 -7.90
N HIS A 66 -0.93 -6.48 -7.37
CA HIS A 66 -1.37 -7.87 -7.39
C HIS A 66 -2.46 -8.15 -8.44
N ALA A 67 -3.21 -7.12 -8.83
CA ALA A 67 -4.31 -7.28 -9.76
C ALA A 67 -4.50 -6.04 -10.64
N LEU A 68 -4.76 -6.28 -11.93
CA LEU A 68 -5.20 -5.28 -12.89
C LEU A 68 -6.44 -5.81 -13.60
N LYS A 69 -7.53 -5.05 -13.59
CA LYS A 69 -8.80 -5.45 -14.20
C LYS A 69 -9.44 -4.28 -14.95
N PHE A 70 -9.79 -4.50 -16.20
CA PHE A 70 -10.64 -3.58 -16.95
C PHE A 70 -12.09 -3.67 -16.48
N ASP A 71 -12.81 -2.55 -16.53
CA ASP A 71 -14.25 -2.52 -16.33
C ASP A 71 -14.95 -3.24 -17.50
N PRO A 72 -15.86 -4.18 -17.26
CA PRO A 72 -16.50 -4.93 -18.32
C PRO A 72 -17.42 -4.08 -19.21
N ASN A 73 -17.80 -2.89 -18.76
CA ASN A 73 -18.70 -1.98 -19.49
C ASN A 73 -17.95 -0.80 -20.12
N ASN A 74 -16.69 -0.58 -19.77
CA ASN A 74 -15.89 0.51 -20.32
C ASN A 74 -14.40 0.16 -20.32
N ASN A 75 -13.85 -0.17 -21.47
CA ASN A 75 -12.47 -0.60 -21.65
C ASN A 75 -11.41 0.49 -21.37
N ASN A 76 -11.80 1.72 -21.12
CA ASN A 76 -10.88 2.77 -20.66
C ASN A 76 -10.76 2.82 -19.15
N ILE A 77 -11.69 2.24 -18.41
CA ILE A 77 -11.65 2.17 -16.96
C ILE A 77 -10.85 0.95 -16.53
N MET A 78 -9.91 1.16 -15.59
CA MET A 78 -9.15 0.06 -15.00
C MET A 78 -9.14 0.17 -13.47
N PHE A 79 -9.19 -0.98 -12.82
CA PHE A 79 -8.97 -1.14 -11.38
C PHE A 79 -7.61 -1.78 -11.14
N SER A 80 -6.93 -1.31 -10.10
CA SER A 80 -5.66 -1.86 -9.62
C SER A 80 -5.79 -2.23 -8.15
N GLY A 81 -5.46 -3.48 -7.82
CA GLY A 81 -5.32 -3.97 -6.44
C GLY A 81 -3.85 -4.01 -6.06
N THR A 82 -3.50 -3.40 -4.94
CA THR A 82 -2.12 -3.25 -4.45
C THR A 82 -2.05 -3.57 -2.95
N ASP A 83 -0.85 -3.60 -2.38
CA ASP A 83 -0.67 -3.69 -0.92
C ASP A 83 -1.32 -2.52 -0.16
N GLY A 84 -1.47 -1.37 -0.80
CA GLY A 84 -2.17 -0.19 -0.26
C GLY A 84 -3.66 -0.13 -0.56
N GLY A 85 -4.26 -1.19 -1.11
CA GLY A 85 -5.69 -1.27 -1.38
C GLY A 85 -6.05 -1.16 -2.86
N VAL A 86 -7.24 -0.61 -3.15
CA VAL A 86 -7.80 -0.58 -4.50
C VAL A 86 -7.81 0.84 -5.06
N HIS A 87 -7.37 0.96 -6.30
CA HIS A 87 -7.35 2.21 -7.06
C HIS A 87 -8.11 2.04 -8.38
N LYS A 88 -8.62 3.14 -8.90
CA LYS A 88 -9.36 3.19 -10.16
C LYS A 88 -8.85 4.35 -11.03
N THR A 89 -8.61 4.08 -12.31
CA THR A 89 -8.50 5.15 -13.32
C THR A 89 -9.75 5.18 -14.21
N LEU A 90 -10.13 6.37 -14.63
CA LEU A 90 -11.25 6.54 -15.55
C LEU A 90 -10.82 6.50 -17.01
N ASP A 91 -9.53 6.70 -17.29
CA ASP A 91 -8.99 6.65 -18.65
C ASP A 91 -7.55 6.16 -18.67
N ILE A 92 -7.38 4.85 -18.89
CA ILE A 92 -6.08 4.21 -19.03
C ILE A 92 -5.34 4.64 -20.30
N SER A 93 -6.07 5.12 -21.31
CA SER A 93 -5.53 5.56 -22.60
C SER A 93 -5.02 7.00 -22.57
N SER A 94 -5.31 7.75 -21.52
CA SER A 94 -4.83 9.12 -21.35
C SER A 94 -3.30 9.20 -21.42
N GLY A 95 -2.76 10.25 -22.03
CA GLY A 95 -1.32 10.55 -21.99
C GLY A 95 -0.82 10.84 -20.56
N SER A 96 -1.73 11.21 -19.64
CA SER A 96 -1.45 11.39 -18.20
C SER A 96 -2.51 10.64 -17.41
N VAL A 97 -2.23 9.37 -17.09
CA VAL A 97 -3.15 8.52 -16.33
C VAL A 97 -3.20 8.99 -14.87
N THR A 98 -4.40 9.19 -14.35
CA THR A 98 -4.64 9.53 -12.95
C THR A 98 -5.43 8.41 -12.28
N TRP A 99 -5.14 8.18 -11.00
CA TRP A 99 -5.80 7.16 -10.18
C TRP A 99 -6.57 7.81 -9.03
N ALA A 100 -7.69 7.25 -8.67
CA ALA A 100 -8.44 7.57 -7.46
C ALA A 100 -8.40 6.37 -6.51
N SER A 101 -8.08 6.62 -5.25
CA SER A 101 -8.18 5.60 -4.21
C SER A 101 -9.66 5.27 -3.93
N LEU A 102 -9.97 3.99 -3.83
CA LEU A 102 -11.29 3.48 -3.44
C LEU A 102 -11.32 3.01 -1.98
N ASN A 103 -10.32 3.32 -1.20
CA ASN A 103 -10.15 2.85 0.18
C ASN A 103 -11.03 3.60 1.20
N ASN A 104 -12.12 4.21 0.78
CA ASN A 104 -13.04 4.94 1.66
C ASN A 104 -13.61 4.00 2.74
N ASN A 105 -13.27 4.25 4.01
CA ASN A 105 -13.64 3.44 5.16
C ASN A 105 -13.18 1.97 5.10
N TYR A 106 -12.26 1.66 4.20
CA TYR A 106 -11.64 0.36 4.11
C TYR A 106 -10.36 0.38 4.94
N GLN A 107 -10.40 -0.26 6.08
CA GLN A 107 -9.28 -0.31 7.02
C GLN A 107 -8.79 -1.74 7.14
N THR A 108 -7.85 -2.12 6.32
CA THR A 108 -7.17 -3.41 6.41
C THR A 108 -5.67 -3.20 6.46
N TYR A 109 -5.02 -3.90 7.38
CA TYR A 109 -3.58 -3.98 7.50
C TYR A 109 -3.17 -5.43 7.61
N GLN A 110 -2.09 -5.79 6.95
CA GLN A 110 -1.45 -7.08 7.16
C GLN A 110 -0.46 -6.94 8.32
N PHE A 111 -0.89 -7.30 9.51
CA PHE A 111 -0.03 -7.25 10.69
C PHE A 111 0.90 -8.46 10.72
N TYR A 112 2.19 -8.20 10.88
CA TYR A 112 3.19 -9.21 11.26
C TYR A 112 3.12 -9.53 12.75
N HIS A 113 2.86 -8.51 13.57
CA HIS A 113 2.80 -8.64 15.01
C HIS A 113 1.84 -7.63 15.61
N VAL A 114 1.12 -8.04 16.64
CA VAL A 114 0.19 -7.20 17.40
C VAL A 114 0.47 -7.40 18.88
N ALA A 115 0.41 -6.33 19.65
CA ALA A 115 0.45 -6.34 21.11
C ALA A 115 -0.68 -5.49 21.69
N MET A 116 -1.23 -5.94 22.80
CA MET A 116 -2.24 -5.21 23.58
C MET A 116 -1.61 -4.68 24.86
N ASP A 117 -2.05 -3.51 25.30
CA ASP A 117 -1.64 -2.96 26.59
C ASP A 117 -2.08 -3.93 27.72
N PRO A 118 -1.15 -4.44 28.53
CA PRO A 118 -1.46 -5.38 29.61
C PRO A 118 -2.16 -4.72 30.81
N THR A 119 -2.39 -3.41 30.79
CA THR A 119 -3.08 -2.70 31.86
C THR A 119 -4.56 -3.06 31.85
N THR A 120 -5.10 -3.51 32.99
CA THR A 120 -6.50 -3.85 33.11
C THR A 120 -7.39 -2.68 32.74
N GLY A 121 -8.31 -2.90 31.80
CA GLY A 121 -9.26 -1.89 31.29
C GLY A 121 -8.69 -1.00 30.19
N SER A 122 -7.41 -1.14 29.81
CA SER A 122 -6.86 -0.42 28.68
C SER A 122 -7.38 -0.99 27.36
N ASN A 123 -7.62 -0.10 26.39
CA ASN A 123 -7.95 -0.42 25.01
C ASN A 123 -6.77 -0.20 24.06
N GLY A 124 -5.58 0.03 24.60
CA GLY A 124 -4.37 0.28 23.80
C GLY A 124 -3.93 -0.95 23.01
N ILE A 125 -3.69 -0.76 21.71
CA ILE A 125 -3.17 -1.78 20.81
C ILE A 125 -2.05 -1.21 19.95
N ILE A 126 -1.02 -2.00 19.70
CA ILE A 126 0.07 -1.66 18.77
C ILE A 126 0.18 -2.80 17.74
N GLY A 127 0.36 -2.43 16.48
CA GLY A 127 0.58 -3.39 15.40
C GLY A 127 1.73 -2.97 14.49
N GLY A 128 2.59 -3.93 14.15
CA GLY A 128 3.56 -3.79 13.07
C GLY A 128 2.98 -4.37 11.79
N ALA A 129 2.78 -3.53 10.77
CA ALA A 129 2.12 -3.90 9.52
C ALA A 129 3.09 -3.83 8.34
N GLN A 130 2.98 -4.82 7.45
CA GLN A 130 3.72 -4.85 6.20
C GLN A 130 3.39 -3.59 5.38
N ASP A 131 4.42 -2.92 4.86
CA ASP A 131 4.35 -1.72 4.00
C ASP A 131 3.52 -0.55 4.57
N ASN A 132 2.92 -0.72 5.73
CA ASN A 132 2.04 0.26 6.38
C ASN A 132 2.58 0.76 7.74
N GLY A 133 3.77 0.35 8.10
CA GLY A 133 4.48 0.83 9.29
C GLY A 133 3.94 0.31 10.62
N THR A 134 4.29 1.02 11.68
CA THR A 134 3.80 0.73 13.03
C THR A 134 2.59 1.59 13.33
N LYS A 135 1.50 0.95 13.75
CA LYS A 135 0.21 1.57 14.06
C LYS A 135 -0.11 1.46 15.54
N THR A 136 -0.74 2.49 16.09
CA THR A 136 -1.33 2.46 17.43
C THR A 136 -2.84 2.67 17.33
N GLY A 137 -3.59 1.93 18.12
CA GLY A 137 -5.06 2.04 18.23
C GLY A 137 -5.50 2.15 19.68
N GLY A 138 -6.75 2.58 19.88
CA GLY A 138 -7.34 2.79 21.19
C GLY A 138 -7.11 4.18 21.78
N THR A 139 -8.11 4.69 22.52
CA THR A 139 -8.08 6.03 23.12
C THR A 139 -6.99 6.16 24.18
N ASP A 140 -6.60 5.07 24.83
CA ASP A 140 -5.52 5.07 25.83
C ASP A 140 -4.13 5.33 25.23
N LEU A 141 -4.00 5.22 23.90
CA LEU A 141 -2.81 5.57 23.14
C LEU A 141 -2.97 6.91 22.39
N GLY A 142 -3.97 7.72 22.74
CA GLY A 142 -4.19 9.04 22.17
C GLY A 142 -4.87 9.05 20.80
N ASN A 143 -5.49 7.94 20.39
CA ASN A 143 -6.31 7.92 19.20
C ASN A 143 -7.66 8.61 19.45
N LEU A 144 -8.30 9.11 18.39
CA LEU A 144 -9.57 9.85 18.49
C LEU A 144 -10.71 8.98 19.02
N ASP A 145 -10.69 7.69 18.68
CA ASP A 145 -11.68 6.69 19.08
C ASP A 145 -11.07 5.29 19.08
N ASN A 146 -11.89 4.27 19.41
CA ASN A 146 -11.46 2.87 19.47
C ASN A 146 -11.34 2.22 18.11
N THR A 147 -11.70 2.88 17.02
CA THR A 147 -11.67 2.35 15.65
C THR A 147 -10.57 2.99 14.81
N SER A 148 -10.05 4.13 15.24
CA SER A 148 -8.98 4.85 14.56
C SER A 148 -7.61 4.27 14.91
N MET A 149 -6.72 4.24 13.90
CA MET A 149 -5.32 3.88 14.08
C MET A 149 -4.42 5.02 13.61
N THR A 150 -3.46 5.37 14.43
CA THR A 150 -2.45 6.40 14.12
C THR A 150 -1.16 5.73 13.67
N SER A 151 -0.57 6.24 12.58
CA SER A 151 0.76 5.82 12.12
C SER A 151 1.84 6.43 13.01
N TYR A 152 2.75 5.59 13.49
CA TYR A 152 3.88 6.02 14.29
C TYR A 152 5.17 6.08 13.49
N TYR A 153 5.40 5.04 12.67
CA TYR A 153 6.50 4.95 11.72
C TYR A 153 5.99 4.41 10.40
N GLY A 154 6.62 4.81 9.29
CA GLY A 154 6.37 4.25 7.96
C GLY A 154 7.24 3.02 7.67
N GLY A 155 7.19 2.50 6.44
CA GLY A 155 7.91 1.30 6.01
C GLY A 155 7.28 0.01 6.55
N ASP A 156 8.08 -1.05 6.71
CA ASP A 156 7.64 -2.30 7.32
C ASP A 156 7.66 -2.22 8.83
N GLY A 157 6.52 -2.19 9.47
CA GLY A 157 6.41 -2.40 10.90
C GLY A 157 6.48 -3.90 11.21
N VAL A 158 7.42 -4.33 12.07
CA VAL A 158 7.63 -5.75 12.34
C VAL A 158 7.18 -6.11 13.75
N ALA A 159 8.11 -6.39 14.68
CA ALA A 159 7.79 -6.75 16.04
C ALA A 159 7.42 -5.53 16.87
N VAL A 160 6.38 -5.66 17.68
CA VAL A 160 5.91 -4.62 18.59
C VAL A 160 5.64 -5.22 19.96
N GLY A 161 5.63 -4.38 21.00
CA GLY A 161 5.34 -4.84 22.35
C GLY A 161 5.10 -3.69 23.32
N PHE A 162 4.48 -4.02 24.43
CA PHE A 162 4.35 -3.15 25.60
C PHE A 162 5.36 -3.57 26.66
N ALA A 163 6.01 -2.61 27.27
CA ALA A 163 6.81 -2.84 28.45
C ALA A 163 6.35 -1.91 29.58
N LYS A 164 6.24 -2.47 30.75
CA LYS A 164 5.93 -1.72 31.97
C LYS A 164 7.25 -1.29 32.64
N ARG A 165 7.37 -0.01 32.92
CA ARG A 165 8.52 0.49 33.67
C ARG A 165 8.45 -0.01 35.13
N ASN A 166 9.53 -0.61 35.65
CA ASN A 166 9.63 -0.98 37.06
C ASN A 166 9.40 0.25 37.96
N GLY A 167 8.36 0.22 38.77
CA GLY A 167 8.01 1.31 39.69
C GLY A 167 7.34 2.54 39.07
N GLY A 168 6.96 2.49 37.81
CA GLY A 168 6.23 3.56 37.13
C GLY A 168 4.75 3.23 36.90
N THR A 169 3.93 4.29 36.85
CA THR A 169 2.52 4.19 36.50
C THR A 169 2.27 4.27 34.99
N SER A 170 3.29 4.61 34.20
CA SER A 170 3.21 4.76 32.76
C SER A 170 3.73 3.54 32.03
N ASN A 171 2.98 3.04 31.07
CA ASN A 171 3.44 2.04 30.11
C ASN A 171 4.47 2.66 29.18
N GLN A 172 5.59 1.99 28.96
CA GLN A 172 6.49 2.36 27.87
C GLN A 172 6.23 1.44 26.69
N TYR A 173 6.16 2.04 25.53
CA TYR A 173 5.95 1.32 24.29
C TYR A 173 7.30 1.00 23.67
N TYR A 174 7.52 -0.25 23.31
CA TYR A 174 8.68 -0.67 22.53
C TYR A 174 8.21 -0.95 21.11
N TYR A 175 8.70 -0.15 20.20
CA TYR A 175 8.55 -0.41 18.78
C TYR A 175 9.67 -1.34 18.35
N GLY A 176 9.31 -2.47 17.79
CA GLY A 176 10.28 -3.35 17.16
C GLY A 176 10.92 -2.66 15.94
N SER A 177 12.05 -3.20 15.52
CA SER A 177 12.80 -2.69 14.39
C SER A 177 11.95 -2.70 13.11
N GLN A 178 11.99 -1.61 12.37
CA GLN A 178 11.63 -1.61 10.97
C GLN A 178 12.56 -2.55 10.21
N ARG A 179 12.04 -3.36 9.33
CA ARG A 179 12.85 -4.04 8.35
C ARG A 179 13.38 -2.99 7.38
N GLY A 180 14.62 -2.54 7.59
CA GLY A 180 15.29 -1.70 6.63
C GLY A 180 15.37 -2.45 5.31
N ARG A 181 14.89 -1.87 4.22
CA ARG A 181 15.23 -2.35 2.90
C ARG A 181 16.74 -2.18 2.74
N ALA A 182 17.43 -3.28 2.56
CA ALA A 182 18.85 -3.30 2.22
C ALA A 182 19.05 -2.88 0.77
#